data_ea5f24aae0f9c5ea878cc8c743c0ba9d
#
_entry.id   ea5f24aae0f9c5ea878cc8c743c0ba9d
#
_cell.length_a   1.000
_cell.length_b   1.000
_cell.length_c   1.000
_cell.angle_alpha   90.00
_cell.angle_beta   90.00
_cell.angle_gamma   90.00
#
_symmetry.space_group_name_H-M   'P 1'
#
loop_
_entity.id
_entity.type
_entity.pdbx_description
1 polymer ?
#
loop_
_entity_poly.entity_id
_entity_poly.type
_entity_poly.pdbx_seq_one_letter_code
_entity_poly.pdbx_strand_id
1 'polypeptide(L)'
;MKLIALSFDDGETQDERLAELLRRFRLKAAFGLCCGFLGKSGPLSDPRHSYYRKIPAERVKGVYRGFELCSHGFTHKSFSSCDETELSEEIGGDIRWMEALTGVRPRGAIYPGGEYAADTPARLSSLGIRYARTTRPTYGFGLPENFLLWHPTCHFYDERVEELIEKFAEEKEERVSLFHLYGHSYELDYGKGWQYIEALFRRLTAIEGACS
;
A
#
# COMPACT_ATOMS: atom_id res chain seq x y z
N MET A 1 -23.08 -0.18 2.20
CA MET A 1 -21.90 -0.54 3.04
C MET A 1 -20.70 0.25 2.56
N LYS A 2 -20.03 0.94 3.47
CA LYS A 2 -18.83 1.77 3.18
C LYS A 2 -17.57 1.01 3.61
N LEU A 3 -16.61 0.87 2.70
CA LEU A 3 -15.33 0.21 2.95
C LEU A 3 -14.19 1.22 2.90
N ILE A 4 -13.24 1.11 3.82
CA ILE A 4 -12.01 1.90 3.83
C ILE A 4 -10.84 0.93 3.61
N ALA A 5 -10.06 1.16 2.56
CA ALA A 5 -8.82 0.47 2.30
C ALA A 5 -7.65 1.45 2.41
N LEU A 6 -6.59 1.03 3.07
CA LEU A 6 -5.36 1.79 3.21
C LEU A 6 -4.19 0.94 2.72
N SER A 7 -3.27 1.52 1.98
CA SER A 7 -2.05 0.82 1.58
C SER A 7 -0.83 1.74 1.63
N PHE A 8 0.28 1.20 2.12
CA PHE A 8 1.55 1.93 2.27
C PHE A 8 2.68 1.11 1.68
N ASP A 9 3.63 1.79 1.06
CA ASP A 9 4.67 1.16 0.26
C ASP A 9 6.05 1.28 0.89
N ASP A 10 6.98 0.50 0.33
CA ASP A 10 8.42 0.58 0.53
C ASP A 10 9.01 -0.06 1.79
N GLY A 11 8.26 -0.27 2.86
CA GLY A 11 8.75 -0.93 4.05
C GLY A 11 9.88 -0.16 4.76
N GLU A 12 9.76 1.16 4.91
CA GLU A 12 10.72 1.98 5.64
C GLU A 12 10.47 1.99 7.16
N THR A 13 11.48 2.40 7.93
CA THR A 13 11.41 2.35 9.41
C THR A 13 10.28 3.19 9.99
N GLN A 14 9.79 4.19 9.27
CA GLN A 14 8.60 4.98 9.63
C GLN A 14 7.32 4.14 9.71
N ASP A 15 7.28 2.97 9.05
CA ASP A 15 6.16 2.05 9.15
C ASP A 15 5.92 1.57 10.60
N GLU A 16 6.93 1.55 11.46
CA GLU A 16 6.77 1.22 12.88
C GLU A 16 5.78 2.17 13.56
N ARG A 17 6.00 3.47 13.39
CA ARG A 17 5.12 4.52 13.93
C ARG A 17 3.75 4.51 13.27
N LEU A 18 3.72 4.31 11.95
CA LEU A 18 2.46 4.24 11.19
C LEU A 18 1.61 3.04 11.63
N ALA A 19 2.23 1.87 11.81
CA ALA A 19 1.55 0.66 12.27
C ALA A 19 0.96 0.83 13.70
N GLU A 20 1.67 1.50 14.59
CA GLU A 20 1.16 1.84 15.92
C GLU A 20 -0.05 2.78 15.83
N LEU A 21 0.03 3.79 14.97
CA LEU A 21 -1.06 4.73 14.73
C LEU A 21 -2.29 4.03 14.17
N LEU A 22 -2.14 3.19 13.15
CA LEU A 22 -3.22 2.38 12.57
C LEU A 22 -3.91 1.50 13.62
N ARG A 23 -3.13 0.82 14.49
CA ARG A 23 -3.68 0.01 15.59
C ARG A 23 -4.49 0.85 16.59
N ARG A 24 -3.99 2.04 16.94
CA ARG A 24 -4.69 2.96 17.84
C ARG A 24 -6.06 3.37 17.29
N PHE A 25 -6.16 3.56 15.98
CA PHE A 25 -7.41 3.87 15.29
C PHE A 25 -8.20 2.63 14.85
N ARG A 26 -7.70 1.40 15.12
CA ARG A 26 -8.30 0.13 14.69
C ARG A 26 -8.51 0.03 13.19
N LEU A 27 -7.67 0.71 12.41
CA LEU A 27 -7.68 0.67 10.96
C LEU A 27 -6.86 -0.51 10.45
N LYS A 28 -7.34 -1.14 9.36
CA LYS A 28 -6.60 -2.15 8.61
C LYS A 28 -5.83 -1.48 7.48
N ALA A 29 -4.72 -2.10 7.10
CA ALA A 29 -3.91 -1.64 5.98
C ALA A 29 -3.18 -2.81 5.32
N ALA A 30 -2.78 -2.62 4.08
CA ALA A 30 -1.82 -3.44 3.37
C ALA A 30 -0.48 -2.70 3.27
N PHE A 31 0.63 -3.42 3.43
CA PHE A 31 1.97 -2.86 3.29
C PHE A 31 2.70 -3.57 2.16
N GLY A 32 3.18 -2.80 1.19
CA GLY A 32 4.03 -3.28 0.11
C GLY A 32 5.49 -3.31 0.53
N LEU A 33 6.09 -4.48 0.54
CA LEU A 33 7.49 -4.65 0.92
C LEU A 33 8.35 -5.03 -0.29
N CYS A 34 9.57 -4.49 -0.32
CA CYS A 34 10.65 -4.90 -1.20
C CYS A 34 11.65 -5.71 -0.38
N CYS A 35 11.44 -7.03 -0.30
CA CYS A 35 12.21 -7.89 0.62
C CYS A 35 13.72 -7.92 0.33
N GLY A 36 14.13 -7.66 -0.91
CA GLY A 36 15.54 -7.53 -1.27
C GLY A 36 16.26 -6.33 -0.63
N PHE A 37 15.49 -5.40 -0.07
CA PHE A 37 16.03 -4.23 0.62
C PHE A 37 15.91 -4.26 2.15
N LEU A 38 15.28 -5.27 2.73
CA LEU A 38 15.11 -5.37 4.19
C LEU A 38 16.44 -5.17 4.92
N GLY A 39 16.44 -4.28 5.91
CA GLY A 39 17.62 -3.92 6.70
C GLY A 39 18.66 -3.05 5.98
N LYS A 40 18.45 -2.73 4.71
CA LYS A 40 19.35 -1.84 3.97
C LYS A 40 19.00 -0.37 4.19
N SER A 41 19.99 0.47 3.99
CA SER A 41 19.85 1.93 4.03
C SER A 41 20.82 2.55 3.04
N GLY A 42 20.50 3.75 2.56
CA GLY A 42 21.38 4.43 1.60
C GLY A 42 20.84 5.77 1.15
N PRO A 43 21.65 6.53 0.40
CA PRO A 43 21.25 7.81 -0.14
C PRO A 43 20.26 7.63 -1.30
N LEU A 44 19.38 8.62 -1.45
CA LEU A 44 18.48 8.78 -2.59
C LEU A 44 18.71 10.14 -3.25
N SER A 45 18.36 10.23 -4.51
CA SER A 45 18.47 11.49 -5.27
C SER A 45 17.32 12.47 -5.04
N ASP A 46 16.22 12.05 -4.40
CA ASP A 46 15.12 12.95 -4.05
C ASP A 46 15.53 13.83 -2.85
N PRO A 47 15.59 15.16 -2.99
CA PRO A 47 16.00 16.05 -1.91
C PRO A 47 15.03 16.05 -0.71
N ARG A 48 13.77 15.65 -0.92
CA ARG A 48 12.77 15.55 0.15
C ARG A 48 12.90 14.25 0.92
N HIS A 49 13.38 13.19 0.26
CA HIS A 49 13.64 11.87 0.81
C HIS A 49 15.06 11.44 0.41
N SER A 50 16.05 12.11 1.00
CA SER A 50 17.46 11.96 0.59
C SER A 50 18.14 10.70 1.11
N TYR A 51 17.51 9.98 2.04
CA TYR A 51 18.07 8.77 2.63
C TYR A 51 16.97 7.79 3.04
N TYR A 52 17.02 6.57 2.53
CA TYR A 52 16.09 5.51 2.94
C TYR A 52 16.69 4.62 4.04
N ARG A 53 15.79 4.05 4.85
CA ARG A 53 16.12 3.04 5.86
C ARG A 53 14.99 2.03 5.94
N LYS A 54 15.23 0.82 5.42
CA LYS A 54 14.21 -0.23 5.38
C LYS A 54 14.15 -1.01 6.71
N ILE A 55 12.96 -1.48 7.05
CA ILE A 55 12.72 -2.33 8.22
C ILE A 55 13.65 -3.53 8.19
N PRO A 56 14.35 -3.87 9.29
CA PRO A 56 15.13 -5.11 9.38
C PRO A 56 14.23 -6.34 9.30
N ALA A 57 14.73 -7.41 8.68
CA ALA A 57 13.97 -8.65 8.45
C ALA A 57 13.37 -9.25 9.73
N GLU A 58 14.12 -9.24 10.83
CA GLU A 58 13.68 -9.73 12.15
C GLU A 58 12.55 -8.90 12.76
N ARG A 59 12.34 -7.65 12.30
CA ARG A 59 11.28 -6.75 12.77
C ARG A 59 9.97 -6.92 12.00
N VAL A 60 10.00 -7.46 10.77
CA VAL A 60 8.85 -7.56 9.85
C VAL A 60 7.63 -8.18 10.54
N LYS A 61 7.80 -9.36 11.16
CA LYS A 61 6.68 -10.05 11.83
C LYS A 61 6.04 -9.24 12.95
N GLY A 62 6.84 -8.48 13.70
CA GLY A 62 6.36 -7.65 14.81
C GLY A 62 5.67 -6.39 14.34
N VAL A 63 6.30 -5.66 13.42
CA VAL A 63 5.82 -4.38 12.88
C VAL A 63 4.50 -4.58 12.16
N TYR A 64 4.41 -5.57 11.27
CA TYR A 64 3.23 -5.75 10.42
C TYR A 64 2.19 -6.75 10.97
N ARG A 65 2.34 -7.19 12.22
CA ARG A 65 1.36 -8.11 12.83
C ARG A 65 -0.05 -7.51 12.81
N GLY A 66 -0.98 -8.24 12.15
CA GLY A 66 -2.38 -7.84 12.01
C GLY A 66 -2.67 -6.98 10.78
N PHE A 67 -1.66 -6.68 9.98
CA PHE A 67 -1.78 -6.05 8.68
C PHE A 67 -1.50 -7.04 7.55
N GLU A 68 -1.97 -6.72 6.36
CA GLU A 68 -1.69 -7.49 5.17
C GLU A 68 -0.34 -7.09 4.57
N LEU A 69 0.40 -8.08 4.06
CA LEU A 69 1.63 -7.84 3.32
C LEU A 69 1.43 -8.13 1.84
N CYS A 70 1.94 -7.24 1.00
CA CYS A 70 1.91 -7.32 -0.45
C CYS A 70 3.34 -7.30 -1.01
N SER A 71 3.57 -7.98 -2.11
CA SER A 71 4.82 -7.82 -2.86
C SER A 71 4.87 -6.44 -3.51
N HIS A 72 5.99 -5.74 -3.35
CA HIS A 72 6.28 -4.49 -4.05
C HIS A 72 7.49 -4.64 -4.98
N GLY A 73 7.74 -5.88 -5.43
CA GLY A 73 8.92 -6.28 -6.18
C GLY A 73 10.15 -6.43 -5.29
N PHE A 74 10.84 -7.55 -5.42
CA PHE A 74 11.97 -7.88 -4.56
C PHE A 74 13.06 -6.80 -4.52
N THR A 75 13.31 -6.16 -5.68
CA THR A 75 14.26 -5.06 -5.84
C THR A 75 13.62 -3.74 -6.29
N HIS A 76 12.29 -3.62 -6.17
CA HIS A 76 11.53 -2.43 -6.61
C HIS A 76 11.64 -2.17 -8.12
N LYS A 77 11.91 -3.19 -8.93
CA LYS A 77 11.93 -3.05 -10.38
C LYS A 77 10.51 -2.87 -10.92
N SER A 78 10.30 -1.92 -11.85
CA SER A 78 8.98 -1.74 -12.48
C SER A 78 8.53 -3.02 -13.18
N PHE A 79 7.34 -3.52 -12.86
CA PHE A 79 6.80 -4.74 -13.47
C PHE A 79 6.56 -4.61 -14.97
N SER A 80 6.39 -3.37 -15.47
CA SER A 80 6.24 -3.10 -16.90
C SER A 80 7.51 -3.34 -17.70
N SER A 81 8.67 -3.26 -17.05
CA SER A 81 9.98 -3.43 -17.66
C SER A 81 10.59 -4.82 -17.48
N CYS A 82 9.92 -5.69 -16.69
CA CYS A 82 10.38 -7.06 -16.44
C CYS A 82 10.00 -7.99 -17.58
N ASP A 83 10.94 -8.83 -18.02
CA ASP A 83 10.58 -10.02 -18.76
C ASP A 83 9.88 -11.06 -17.84
N GLU A 84 9.52 -12.25 -18.37
CA GLU A 84 8.79 -13.26 -17.59
C GLU A 84 9.62 -13.81 -16.43
N THR A 85 10.91 -14.05 -16.66
CA THR A 85 11.83 -14.55 -15.64
C THR A 85 12.05 -13.52 -14.54
N GLU A 86 12.34 -12.29 -14.92
CA GLU A 86 12.55 -11.16 -13.99
C GLU A 86 11.30 -10.90 -13.13
N LEU A 87 10.10 -10.91 -13.72
CA LEU A 87 8.88 -10.71 -12.95
C LEU A 87 8.64 -11.86 -11.97
N SER A 88 8.93 -13.09 -12.38
CA SER A 88 8.84 -14.26 -11.51
C SER A 88 9.84 -14.18 -10.34
N GLU A 89 11.03 -13.64 -10.56
CA GLU A 89 12.04 -13.41 -9.51
C GLU A 89 11.62 -12.30 -8.56
N GLU A 90 11.14 -11.15 -9.09
CA GLU A 90 10.67 -10.01 -8.31
C GLU A 90 9.50 -10.41 -7.39
N ILE A 91 8.46 -11.02 -7.94
CA ILE A 91 7.27 -11.42 -7.18
C ILE A 91 7.55 -12.66 -6.32
N GLY A 92 8.15 -13.69 -6.91
CA GLY A 92 8.45 -14.95 -6.22
C GLY A 92 9.48 -14.79 -5.11
N GLY A 93 10.45 -13.87 -5.28
CA GLY A 93 11.42 -13.49 -4.26
C GLY A 93 10.71 -12.94 -3.01
N ASP A 94 9.88 -11.91 -3.19
CA ASP A 94 9.11 -11.30 -2.11
C ASP A 94 8.18 -12.32 -1.42
N ILE A 95 7.43 -13.10 -2.19
CA ILE A 95 6.51 -14.11 -1.63
C ILE A 95 7.27 -15.09 -0.73
N ARG A 96 8.39 -15.66 -1.21
CA ARG A 96 9.18 -16.61 -0.41
C ARG A 96 9.71 -15.99 0.88
N TRP A 97 10.23 -14.76 0.80
CA TRP A 97 10.75 -14.05 1.98
C TRP A 97 9.67 -13.72 2.99
N MET A 98 8.55 -13.13 2.55
CA MET A 98 7.44 -12.79 3.46
C MET A 98 6.83 -14.04 4.08
N GLU A 99 6.65 -15.12 3.31
CA GLU A 99 6.14 -16.40 3.83
C GLU A 99 7.10 -16.99 4.87
N ALA A 100 8.41 -16.96 4.63
CA ALA A 100 9.42 -17.43 5.59
C ALA A 100 9.44 -16.59 6.88
N LEU A 101 9.29 -15.26 6.78
CA LEU A 101 9.35 -14.36 7.93
C LEU A 101 8.07 -14.39 8.77
N THR A 102 6.91 -14.53 8.14
CA THR A 102 5.60 -14.35 8.80
C THR A 102 4.80 -15.63 8.96
N GLY A 103 5.05 -16.64 8.14
CA GLY A 103 4.26 -17.86 8.00
C GLY A 103 2.99 -17.66 7.13
N VAL A 104 2.83 -16.49 6.50
CA VAL A 104 1.67 -16.18 5.65
C VAL A 104 2.15 -15.86 4.24
N ARG A 105 1.57 -16.57 3.26
CA ARG A 105 1.86 -16.32 1.85
C ARG A 105 1.09 -15.10 1.35
N PRO A 106 1.76 -14.04 0.88
CA PRO A 106 1.11 -12.87 0.29
C PRO A 106 0.30 -13.24 -0.96
N ARG A 107 -0.82 -12.54 -1.13
CA ARG A 107 -1.70 -12.68 -2.32
C ARG A 107 -1.89 -11.38 -3.07
N GLY A 108 -1.43 -10.28 -2.48
CA GLY A 108 -1.48 -8.94 -3.06
C GLY A 108 -0.13 -8.52 -3.61
N ALA A 109 -0.18 -7.61 -4.57
CA ALA A 109 0.99 -6.86 -5.05
C ALA A 109 0.68 -5.37 -5.11
N ILE A 110 1.74 -4.57 -5.11
CA ILE A 110 1.69 -3.15 -5.36
C ILE A 110 2.68 -2.89 -6.49
N TYR A 111 2.23 -2.22 -7.54
CA TYR A 111 3.08 -1.93 -8.69
C TYR A 111 4.15 -0.89 -8.32
N PRO A 112 5.45 -1.21 -8.44
CA PRO A 112 6.51 -0.21 -8.28
C PRO A 112 6.32 0.96 -9.24
N GLY A 113 6.24 2.18 -8.70
CA GLY A 113 5.91 3.37 -9.48
C GLY A 113 4.49 3.40 -10.08
N GLY A 114 3.69 2.37 -9.87
CA GLY A 114 2.32 2.27 -10.41
C GLY A 114 2.22 1.85 -11.87
N GLU A 115 3.33 1.57 -12.55
CA GLU A 115 3.40 1.26 -13.98
C GLU A 115 3.14 -0.22 -14.27
N TYR A 116 2.47 -0.48 -15.40
CA TYR A 116 2.19 -1.83 -15.88
C TYR A 116 2.09 -1.88 -17.41
N ALA A 117 2.42 -3.03 -17.99
CA ALA A 117 2.15 -3.35 -19.39
C ALA A 117 0.78 -4.08 -19.50
N ALA A 118 0.24 -4.20 -20.70
CA ALA A 118 -1.09 -4.78 -20.91
C ALA A 118 -1.20 -6.25 -20.43
N ASP A 119 -0.11 -7.00 -20.49
CA ASP A 119 -0.02 -8.40 -20.08
C ASP A 119 0.35 -8.59 -18.59
N THR A 120 0.85 -7.54 -17.91
CA THR A 120 1.30 -7.63 -16.51
C THR A 120 0.26 -8.22 -15.56
N PRO A 121 -1.05 -7.84 -15.64
CA PRO A 121 -2.07 -8.44 -14.78
C PRO A 121 -2.19 -9.97 -14.94
N ALA A 122 -2.16 -10.47 -16.17
CA ALA A 122 -2.23 -11.91 -16.43
C ALA A 122 -1.00 -12.65 -15.89
N ARG A 123 0.18 -12.05 -16.04
CA ARG A 123 1.45 -12.59 -15.52
C ARG A 123 1.45 -12.61 -13.99
N LEU A 124 0.98 -11.56 -13.31
CA LEU A 124 0.80 -11.54 -11.85
C LEU A 124 -0.16 -12.63 -11.38
N SER A 125 -1.27 -12.82 -12.10
CA SER A 125 -2.24 -13.87 -11.80
C SER A 125 -1.63 -15.27 -11.88
N SER A 126 -0.78 -15.55 -12.87
CA SER A 126 -0.09 -16.85 -13.02
C SER A 126 0.89 -17.11 -11.86
N LEU A 127 1.43 -16.07 -11.23
CA LEU A 127 2.28 -16.16 -10.04
C LEU A 127 1.50 -16.28 -8.71
N GLY A 128 0.15 -16.30 -8.79
CA GLY A 128 -0.73 -16.48 -7.64
C GLY A 128 -1.16 -15.19 -6.96
N ILE A 129 -0.87 -14.03 -7.56
CA ILE A 129 -1.36 -12.72 -7.09
C ILE A 129 -2.86 -12.62 -7.44
N ARG A 130 -3.66 -12.14 -6.49
CA ARG A 130 -5.12 -12.02 -6.60
C ARG A 130 -5.59 -10.60 -6.80
N TYR A 131 -4.83 -9.63 -6.33
CA TYR A 131 -5.08 -8.20 -6.52
C TYR A 131 -3.76 -7.43 -6.57
N ALA A 132 -3.75 -6.33 -7.29
CA ALA A 132 -2.58 -5.49 -7.40
C ALA A 132 -2.96 -4.01 -7.53
N ARG A 133 -2.40 -3.15 -6.67
CA ARG A 133 -2.71 -1.73 -6.61
C ARG A 133 -1.74 -0.93 -7.46
N THR A 134 -2.30 0.00 -8.25
CA THR A 134 -1.59 1.00 -9.03
C THR A 134 -1.59 2.35 -8.31
N THR A 135 -0.96 3.38 -8.90
CA THR A 135 -0.94 4.75 -8.34
C THR A 135 -1.95 5.69 -9.04
N ARG A 136 -2.64 5.23 -10.08
CA ARG A 136 -3.58 6.06 -10.85
C ARG A 136 -4.83 6.37 -10.01
N PRO A 137 -5.12 7.65 -9.67
CA PRO A 137 -6.29 7.96 -8.86
C PRO A 137 -7.58 7.83 -9.67
N THR A 138 -8.63 7.32 -9.02
CA THR A 138 -9.98 7.27 -9.59
C THR A 138 -10.82 8.48 -9.21
N TYR A 139 -10.54 9.07 -8.05
CA TYR A 139 -11.37 10.08 -7.38
C TYR A 139 -12.81 9.62 -7.16
N GLY A 140 -13.07 8.33 -7.21
CA GLY A 140 -14.38 7.69 -7.06
C GLY A 140 -14.36 6.63 -5.96
N PHE A 141 -15.54 6.04 -5.71
CA PHE A 141 -15.78 5.09 -4.63
C PHE A 141 -16.30 3.74 -5.13
N GLY A 142 -16.18 3.47 -6.42
CA GLY A 142 -16.53 2.18 -7.01
C GLY A 142 -15.53 1.08 -6.63
N LEU A 143 -16.00 -0.16 -6.59
CA LEU A 143 -15.10 -1.31 -6.54
C LEU A 143 -14.29 -1.41 -7.84
N PRO A 144 -13.07 -1.96 -7.81
CA PRO A 144 -12.30 -2.15 -9.04
C PRO A 144 -12.98 -3.15 -9.98
N GLU A 145 -13.04 -2.83 -11.27
CA GLU A 145 -13.50 -3.74 -12.30
C GLU A 145 -12.52 -4.91 -12.51
N ASN A 146 -11.23 -4.63 -12.34
CA ASN A 146 -10.16 -5.62 -12.35
C ASN A 146 -9.31 -5.45 -11.10
N PHE A 147 -9.37 -6.43 -10.18
CA PHE A 147 -8.59 -6.41 -8.95
C PHE A 147 -7.07 -6.45 -9.18
N LEU A 148 -6.60 -6.93 -10.33
CA LEU A 148 -5.18 -6.87 -10.70
C LEU A 148 -4.74 -5.50 -11.27
N LEU A 149 -5.70 -4.59 -11.47
CA LEU A 149 -5.49 -3.18 -11.81
C LEU A 149 -6.29 -2.30 -10.84
N TRP A 150 -6.08 -2.49 -9.55
CA TRP A 150 -6.80 -1.75 -8.54
C TRP A 150 -6.27 -0.32 -8.44
N HIS A 151 -7.02 0.61 -9.03
CA HIS A 151 -6.76 2.03 -8.94
C HIS A 151 -7.30 2.58 -7.62
N PRO A 152 -6.48 3.27 -6.80
CA PRO A 152 -6.93 3.84 -5.53
C PRO A 152 -7.86 5.05 -5.74
N THR A 153 -8.57 5.46 -4.68
CA THR A 153 -9.31 6.73 -4.73
C THR A 153 -8.35 7.89 -4.92
N CYS A 154 -7.33 8.02 -4.07
CA CYS A 154 -6.26 9.01 -4.22
C CYS A 154 -5.07 8.71 -3.29
N HIS A 155 -3.99 9.47 -3.47
CA HIS A 155 -2.90 9.54 -2.51
C HIS A 155 -3.34 10.32 -1.26
N PHE A 156 -2.82 9.99 -0.07
CA PHE A 156 -3.24 10.68 1.16
C PHE A 156 -2.81 12.16 1.24
N TYR A 157 -1.88 12.60 0.37
CA TYR A 157 -1.52 14.00 0.18
C TYR A 157 -2.17 14.67 -1.02
N ASP A 158 -3.09 13.99 -1.72
CA ASP A 158 -3.87 14.63 -2.79
C ASP A 158 -4.63 15.85 -2.25
N GLU A 159 -4.68 16.91 -3.05
CA GLU A 159 -5.36 18.16 -2.66
C GLU A 159 -6.87 17.97 -2.43
N ARG A 160 -7.46 16.95 -3.07
CA ARG A 160 -8.89 16.62 -3.01
C ARG A 160 -9.24 15.69 -1.85
N VAL A 161 -8.28 15.18 -1.10
CA VAL A 161 -8.54 14.12 -0.10
C VAL A 161 -9.61 14.52 0.91
N GLU A 162 -9.60 15.77 1.35
CA GLU A 162 -10.57 16.29 2.32
C GLU A 162 -12.00 16.32 1.73
N GLU A 163 -12.15 16.85 0.53
CA GLU A 163 -13.42 16.86 -0.21
C GLU A 163 -13.93 15.43 -0.48
N LEU A 164 -13.01 14.52 -0.85
CA LEU A 164 -13.36 13.13 -1.12
C LEU A 164 -13.82 12.38 0.12
N ILE A 165 -13.26 12.68 1.30
CA ILE A 165 -13.74 12.13 2.58
C ILE A 165 -15.17 12.60 2.88
N GLU A 166 -15.47 13.88 2.66
CA GLU A 166 -16.82 14.42 2.85
C GLU A 166 -17.82 13.75 1.92
N LYS A 167 -17.50 13.66 0.63
CA LYS A 167 -18.34 12.95 -0.35
C LYS A 167 -18.54 11.48 -0.01
N PHE A 168 -17.49 10.81 0.44
CA PHE A 168 -17.59 9.40 0.85
C PHE A 168 -18.48 9.22 2.09
N ALA A 169 -18.42 10.15 3.03
CA ALA A 169 -19.32 10.14 4.19
C ALA A 169 -20.80 10.26 3.81
N GLU A 170 -21.10 10.96 2.72
CA GLU A 170 -22.46 11.15 2.17
C GLU A 170 -22.95 9.99 1.28
N GLU A 171 -22.04 9.04 0.91
CA GLU A 171 -22.42 7.88 0.08
C GLU A 171 -23.56 7.07 0.72
N LYS A 172 -24.56 6.73 -0.08
CA LYS A 172 -25.71 5.94 0.38
C LYS A 172 -25.33 4.47 0.55
N GLU A 173 -25.92 3.81 1.54
CA GLU A 173 -25.64 2.41 1.85
C GLU A 173 -26.28 1.40 0.86
N GLU A 174 -27.00 1.86 -0.14
CA GLU A 174 -27.65 1.02 -1.15
C GLU A 174 -26.67 0.20 -2.00
N ARG A 175 -25.41 0.62 -2.04
CA ARG A 175 -24.31 -0.06 -2.74
C ARG A 175 -23.07 -0.18 -1.86
N VAL A 176 -22.13 -1.03 -2.29
CA VAL A 176 -20.79 -1.07 -1.71
C VAL A 176 -20.00 0.10 -2.27
N SER A 177 -19.51 0.96 -1.41
CA SER A 177 -18.63 2.09 -1.74
C SER A 177 -17.28 1.88 -1.07
N LEU A 178 -16.20 2.12 -1.80
CA LEU A 178 -14.82 1.90 -1.36
C LEU A 178 -14.02 3.19 -1.41
N PHE A 179 -13.45 3.58 -0.29
CA PHE A 179 -12.47 4.66 -0.19
C PHE A 179 -11.08 4.07 0.00
N HIS A 180 -10.23 4.13 -1.02
CA HIS A 180 -8.87 3.58 -0.98
C HIS A 180 -7.82 4.68 -1.00
N LEU A 181 -7.12 4.87 0.11
CA LEU A 181 -5.97 5.76 0.22
C LEU A 181 -4.66 4.98 0.14
N TYR A 182 -3.65 5.58 -0.49
CA TYR A 182 -2.29 5.04 -0.50
C TYR A 182 -1.24 6.13 -0.28
N GLY A 183 -0.02 5.72 -0.02
CA GLY A 183 1.16 6.57 0.08
C GLY A 183 2.31 5.86 0.79
N HIS A 184 3.26 6.64 1.28
CA HIS A 184 4.47 6.11 1.92
C HIS A 184 4.63 6.72 3.31
N SER A 185 5.02 5.90 4.30
CA SER A 185 5.18 6.38 5.68
C SER A 185 6.29 7.43 5.83
N TYR A 186 7.34 7.34 5.03
CA TYR A 186 8.45 8.30 5.07
C TYR A 186 8.03 9.71 4.64
N GLU A 187 6.99 9.86 3.82
CA GLU A 187 6.46 11.18 3.43
C GLU A 187 5.94 11.98 4.63
N LEU A 188 5.57 11.28 5.72
CA LEU A 188 5.10 11.91 6.95
C LEU A 188 6.19 12.64 7.73
N ASP A 189 7.46 12.40 7.41
CA ASP A 189 8.58 13.10 8.03
C ASP A 189 8.85 14.48 7.40
N TYR A 190 8.34 14.75 6.18
CA TYR A 190 8.60 16.02 5.50
C TYR A 190 7.36 16.72 4.93
N GLY A 191 6.27 16.05 4.62
CA GLY A 191 5.08 16.67 4.02
C GLY A 191 4.20 17.39 5.04
N LYS A 192 2.90 17.07 5.04
CA LYS A 192 1.95 17.59 6.03
C LYS A 192 2.17 17.01 7.45
N GLY A 193 3.02 15.99 7.57
CA GLY A 193 3.48 15.43 8.82
C GLY A 193 2.55 14.43 9.50
N TRP A 194 3.02 13.90 10.63
CA TRP A 194 2.34 12.86 11.40
C TRP A 194 1.00 13.31 12.01
N GLN A 195 0.90 14.58 12.37
CA GLN A 195 -0.36 15.14 12.91
C GLN A 195 -1.46 15.15 11.86
N TYR A 196 -1.10 15.40 10.61
CA TYR A 196 -2.05 15.38 9.50
C TYR A 196 -2.64 13.98 9.28
N ILE A 197 -1.79 12.95 9.19
CA ILE A 197 -2.29 11.58 8.97
C ILE A 197 -3.13 11.09 10.16
N GLU A 198 -2.78 11.50 11.39
CA GLU A 198 -3.59 11.22 12.58
C GLU A 198 -4.98 11.88 12.49
N ALA A 199 -5.04 13.14 12.07
CA ALA A 199 -6.31 13.83 11.85
C ALA A 199 -7.14 13.15 10.75
N LEU A 200 -6.48 12.73 9.66
CA LEU A 200 -7.12 11.98 8.56
C LEU A 200 -7.73 10.66 9.06
N PHE A 201 -6.98 9.87 9.81
CA PHE A 201 -7.47 8.61 10.39
C PHE A 201 -8.64 8.84 11.35
N ARG A 202 -8.61 9.90 12.15
CA ARG A 202 -9.72 10.28 13.02
C ARG A 202 -11.00 10.59 12.23
N ARG A 203 -10.89 11.29 11.11
CA ARG A 203 -12.03 11.58 10.22
C ARG A 203 -12.56 10.30 9.59
N LEU A 204 -11.69 9.45 9.05
CA LEU A 204 -12.09 8.18 8.43
C LEU A 204 -12.83 7.27 9.41
N THR A 205 -12.34 7.17 10.64
CA THR A 205 -12.99 6.32 11.69
C THR A 205 -14.28 6.91 12.25
N ALA A 206 -14.55 8.18 12.02
CA ALA A 206 -15.80 8.84 12.40
C ALA A 206 -16.92 8.68 11.37
N ILE A 207 -16.63 8.12 10.18
CA ILE A 207 -17.65 7.92 9.13
C ILE A 207 -18.58 6.80 9.57
N GLU A 208 -19.86 7.12 9.72
CA GLU A 208 -20.88 6.16 10.13
C GLU A 208 -21.06 5.05 9.09
N GLY A 209 -21.14 3.80 9.57
CA GLY A 209 -21.29 2.62 8.72
C GLY A 209 -20.04 2.22 7.93
N ALA A 210 -18.89 2.89 8.15
CA ALA A 210 -17.64 2.51 7.51
C ALA A 210 -16.88 1.42 8.29
N CYS A 211 -16.25 0.50 7.55
CA CYS A 211 -15.36 -0.53 8.10
C CYS A 211 -14.05 -0.64 7.27
N SER A 212 -12.98 -1.08 7.92
CA SER A 212 -11.66 -1.28 7.32
C SER A 212 -11.14 -2.70 7.56
#